data_296ffc463d80b49cba8b447b7d57b463
#
_entry.id   296ffc463d80b49cba8b447b7d57b463
#
_cell.length_a   1.000
_cell.length_b   1.000
_cell.length_c   1.000
_cell.angle_alpha   90.00
_cell.angle_beta   90.00
_cell.angle_gamma   90.00
#
_symmetry.space_group_name_H-M   'P 1'
#
loop_
_entity.id
_entity.type
_entity.pdbx_description
1 polymer ?
#
loop_
_entity_poly.entity_id
_entity_poly.type
_entity_poly.pdbx_seq_one_letter_code
_entity_poly.pdbx_strand_id
1 'polypeptide(L)'
;MMGAVGRVDHARNGFDPTDILTDFDPGTTSRDASGRTVREYEFTVINKEIEVAPGVFFPAWTYNGRVPGPSIRATEGDRVRVKLINASSHRHTIHFHGIHSSGMDGVPGAGEVEPGDEFVYDFIAAPFGTHHYHCHSFPLTQHIHRGLYGAFIVDPKQGRPDANEMVMVMNGFDTNFDGENEVYAINTVAFHYVNEPIEISSNQLQRAHVINFTEFDPLNSIHLHANFFHLYRTGTSLEPDEFTDTISMGQAERHMIEFAYKEPGEFMFHAHQTEFIELGWMSRFRVT
;
A
#
# COMPACT_ATOMS: atom_id res chain seq x y z
N MET A 1 -9.71 24.25 10.85
CA MET A 1 -8.84 23.26 10.20
C MET A 1 -7.96 22.69 11.27
N MET A 2 -8.25 21.51 11.81
CA MET A 2 -7.36 20.81 12.73
C MET A 2 -6.31 20.12 11.87
N GLY A 3 -5.21 20.81 11.55
CA GLY A 3 -4.01 20.15 11.06
C GLY A 3 -3.18 19.74 12.27
N ALA A 4 -2.53 18.59 12.23
CA ALA A 4 -1.56 18.26 13.24
C ALA A 4 -0.52 19.39 13.31
N VAL A 5 -0.33 19.96 14.49
CA VAL A 5 0.65 21.01 14.70
C VAL A 5 2.02 20.37 14.79
N GLY A 6 2.86 20.59 13.79
CA GLY A 6 4.21 20.05 13.72
C GLY A 6 4.47 19.23 12.45
N ARG A 7 5.66 18.68 12.35
CA ARG A 7 6.10 17.78 11.29
C ARG A 7 6.67 16.51 11.90
N VAL A 8 6.45 15.39 11.22
CA VAL A 8 7.05 14.10 11.54
C VAL A 8 8.53 14.11 11.11
N ASP A 9 9.39 13.48 11.89
CA ASP A 9 10.79 13.27 11.54
C ASP A 9 10.96 12.05 10.63
N HIS A 10 10.88 12.28 9.30
CA HIS A 10 11.05 11.23 8.31
C HIS A 10 12.43 10.57 8.33
N ALA A 11 13.49 11.30 8.77
CA ALA A 11 14.82 10.73 8.94
C ALA A 11 14.85 9.71 10.08
N ARG A 12 14.11 9.94 11.17
CA ARG A 12 13.91 8.98 12.25
C ARG A 12 13.10 7.77 11.78
N ASN A 13 12.04 8.01 10.99
CA ASN A 13 11.25 6.93 10.38
C ASN A 13 12.08 6.11 9.39
N GLY A 14 13.08 6.72 8.73
CA GLY A 14 13.88 6.08 7.68
C GLY A 14 13.09 5.85 6.38
N PHE A 15 11.95 6.54 6.23
CA PHE A 15 11.14 6.61 5.02
C PHE A 15 10.33 7.92 5.00
N ASP A 16 9.95 8.34 3.80
CA ASP A 16 9.06 9.47 3.57
C ASP A 16 7.81 8.99 2.82
N PRO A 17 6.59 9.36 3.24
CA PRO A 17 5.37 9.02 2.52
C PRO A 17 5.36 9.50 1.05
N THR A 18 6.03 10.60 0.74
CA THR A 18 6.16 11.11 -0.63
C THR A 18 6.93 10.14 -1.53
N ASP A 19 8.01 9.54 -1.01
CA ASP A 19 8.76 8.53 -1.74
C ASP A 19 7.93 7.26 -1.94
N ILE A 20 7.16 6.85 -0.93
CA ILE A 20 6.29 5.66 -0.98
C ILE A 20 5.30 5.72 -2.15
N LEU A 21 4.80 6.91 -2.51
CA LEU A 21 3.87 7.07 -3.63
C LEU A 21 4.38 6.46 -4.94
N THR A 22 5.67 6.60 -5.23
CA THR A 22 6.24 6.29 -6.55
C THR A 22 7.38 5.28 -6.51
N ASP A 23 7.72 4.77 -5.32
CA ASP A 23 8.78 3.76 -5.15
C ASP A 23 8.26 2.36 -5.51
N PHE A 24 8.22 2.08 -6.82
CA PHE A 24 7.90 0.76 -7.36
C PHE A 24 9.16 -0.06 -7.53
N ASP A 25 9.35 -1.06 -6.67
CA ASP A 25 10.49 -1.98 -6.75
C ASP A 25 10.30 -3.01 -7.88
N PRO A 26 11.09 -2.96 -8.95
CA PRO A 26 11.02 -3.94 -10.05
C PRO A 26 11.71 -5.27 -9.71
N GLY A 27 12.36 -5.37 -8.55
CA GLY A 27 13.20 -6.50 -8.16
C GLY A 27 14.48 -6.65 -8.99
N THR A 28 15.33 -7.57 -8.57
CA THR A 28 16.47 -8.02 -9.39
C THR A 28 15.95 -8.97 -10.46
N THR A 29 16.29 -8.70 -11.73
CA THR A 29 15.76 -9.46 -12.86
C THR A 29 16.79 -10.43 -13.46
N SER A 30 16.31 -11.62 -13.79
CA SER A 30 17.06 -12.65 -14.52
C SER A 30 16.13 -13.40 -15.49
N ARG A 31 16.63 -14.43 -16.17
CA ARG A 31 15.80 -15.33 -16.99
C ARG A 31 16.01 -16.77 -16.58
N ASP A 32 14.90 -17.52 -16.47
CA ASP A 32 14.98 -18.96 -16.25
C ASP A 32 15.29 -19.73 -17.56
N ALA A 33 15.45 -21.05 -17.46
CA ALA A 33 15.76 -21.91 -18.59
C ALA A 33 14.69 -21.92 -19.69
N SER A 34 13.46 -21.49 -19.40
CA SER A 34 12.38 -21.35 -20.38
C SER A 34 12.38 -19.97 -21.07
N GLY A 35 13.28 -19.06 -20.65
CA GLY A 35 13.36 -17.68 -21.12
C GLY A 35 12.37 -16.74 -20.42
N ARG A 36 11.65 -17.19 -19.39
CA ARG A 36 10.74 -16.36 -18.59
C ARG A 36 11.55 -15.40 -17.71
N THR A 37 11.09 -14.17 -17.58
CA THR A 37 11.66 -13.22 -16.61
C THR A 37 11.41 -13.72 -15.19
N VAL A 38 12.45 -13.76 -14.38
CA VAL A 38 12.41 -14.00 -12.94
C VAL A 38 12.71 -12.70 -12.24
N ARG A 39 11.87 -12.33 -11.26
CA ARG A 39 12.07 -11.16 -10.38
C ARG A 39 12.29 -11.63 -8.96
N GLU A 40 13.37 -11.21 -8.36
CA GLU A 40 13.75 -11.58 -7.01
C GLU A 40 13.72 -10.36 -6.09
N TYR A 41 13.09 -10.53 -4.93
CA TYR A 41 12.95 -9.53 -3.88
C TYR A 41 13.42 -10.12 -2.56
N GLU A 42 13.91 -9.28 -1.66
CA GLU A 42 14.27 -9.66 -0.31
C GLU A 42 13.53 -8.78 0.70
N PHE A 43 12.79 -9.41 1.60
CA PHE A 43 12.04 -8.77 2.66
C PHE A 43 12.60 -9.21 4.00
N THR A 44 12.99 -8.24 4.84
CA THR A 44 13.38 -8.48 6.22
C THR A 44 12.30 -7.95 7.15
N VAL A 45 11.77 -8.81 8.01
CA VAL A 45 10.86 -8.38 9.07
C VAL A 45 11.66 -7.87 10.26
N ILE A 46 11.39 -6.64 10.67
CA ILE A 46 11.96 -6.01 11.86
C ILE A 46 10.91 -5.26 12.66
N ASN A 47 11.08 -5.23 13.98
CA ASN A 47 10.31 -4.35 14.86
C ASN A 47 10.92 -2.96 14.84
N LYS A 48 10.07 -1.93 14.72
CA LYS A 48 10.52 -0.54 14.63
C LYS A 48 9.49 0.41 15.22
N GLU A 49 9.93 1.37 16.03
CA GLU A 49 9.08 2.50 16.39
C GLU A 49 9.06 3.51 15.25
N ILE A 50 7.88 3.92 14.82
CA ILE A 50 7.64 4.92 13.77
C ILE A 50 6.79 6.06 14.32
N GLU A 51 6.97 7.27 13.81
CA GLU A 51 6.15 8.43 14.12
C GLU A 51 5.05 8.55 13.05
N VAL A 52 3.78 8.37 13.46
CA VAL A 52 2.61 8.36 12.56
C VAL A 52 1.87 9.70 12.50
N ALA A 53 2.08 10.54 13.52
CA ALA A 53 1.68 11.94 13.57
C ALA A 53 2.67 12.69 14.47
N PRO A 54 2.78 14.03 14.41
CA PRO A 54 3.75 14.78 15.23
C PRO A 54 3.68 14.44 16.71
N GLY A 55 4.75 13.81 17.24
CA GLY A 55 4.83 13.36 18.63
C GLY A 55 4.05 12.07 18.95
N VAL A 56 3.41 11.43 17.99
CA VAL A 56 2.69 10.17 18.17
C VAL A 56 3.51 9.02 17.60
N PHE A 57 3.98 8.14 18.47
CA PHE A 57 4.84 7.02 18.11
C PHE A 57 4.06 5.70 18.16
N PHE A 58 4.34 4.84 17.18
CA PHE A 58 3.70 3.55 17.05
C PHE A 58 4.75 2.44 16.95
N PRO A 59 4.66 1.36 17.76
CA PRO A 59 5.60 0.24 17.74
C PRO A 59 5.24 -0.72 16.60
N ALA A 60 5.63 -0.37 15.38
CA ALA A 60 5.33 -1.11 14.17
C ALA A 60 6.14 -2.41 14.04
N TRP A 61 5.56 -3.37 13.32
CA TRP A 61 6.27 -4.47 12.67
C TRP A 61 6.35 -4.16 11.17
N THR A 62 7.50 -4.29 10.59
CA THR A 62 7.74 -3.74 9.25
C THR A 62 8.38 -4.75 8.32
N TYR A 63 8.03 -4.69 7.03
CA TYR A 63 8.86 -5.25 5.98
C TYR A 63 9.85 -4.16 5.52
N ASN A 64 11.15 -4.46 5.61
CA ASN A 64 12.25 -3.56 5.23
C ASN A 64 12.23 -2.19 5.95
N GLY A 65 11.73 -2.16 7.21
CA GLY A 65 11.81 -0.97 8.08
C GLY A 65 10.83 0.15 7.74
N ARG A 66 9.78 -0.10 6.94
CA ARG A 66 8.77 0.90 6.58
C ARG A 66 7.35 0.32 6.63
N VAL A 67 6.36 1.19 6.74
CA VAL A 67 4.92 0.94 6.62
C VAL A 67 4.35 1.94 5.61
N PRO A 68 3.59 1.50 4.59
CA PRO A 68 3.52 0.14 4.13
C PRO A 68 4.89 -0.40 3.70
N GLY A 69 5.05 -1.71 3.64
CA GLY A 69 6.22 -2.38 3.10
C GLY A 69 6.47 -2.03 1.62
N PRO A 70 7.52 -2.56 0.98
CA PRO A 70 7.87 -2.25 -0.41
C PRO A 70 6.72 -2.46 -1.39
N SER A 71 6.51 -1.51 -2.31
CA SER A 71 5.58 -1.67 -3.42
C SER A 71 6.28 -2.43 -4.54
N ILE A 72 6.13 -3.75 -4.60
CA ILE A 72 6.79 -4.58 -5.62
C ILE A 72 6.01 -4.56 -6.93
N ARG A 73 6.74 -4.66 -8.07
CA ARG A 73 6.16 -4.57 -9.41
C ARG A 73 6.68 -5.66 -10.33
N ALA A 74 5.77 -6.35 -11.01
CA ALA A 74 6.08 -7.38 -11.99
C ALA A 74 5.20 -7.21 -13.25
N THR A 75 5.53 -7.93 -14.32
CA THR A 75 4.66 -8.04 -15.49
C THR A 75 3.95 -9.39 -15.46
N GLU A 76 2.73 -9.45 -15.94
CA GLU A 76 1.97 -10.70 -16.01
C GLU A 76 2.75 -11.82 -16.72
N GLY A 77 2.85 -12.95 -16.04
CA GLY A 77 3.61 -14.10 -16.48
C GLY A 77 5.07 -14.14 -16.01
N ASP A 78 5.58 -13.08 -15.36
CA ASP A 78 6.90 -13.17 -14.70
C ASP A 78 6.85 -14.21 -13.56
N ARG A 79 7.96 -14.85 -13.30
CA ARG A 79 8.17 -15.65 -12.09
C ARG A 79 8.66 -14.74 -10.99
N VAL A 80 7.91 -14.66 -9.91
CA VAL A 80 8.22 -13.85 -8.74
C VAL A 80 8.77 -14.73 -7.64
N ARG A 81 9.89 -14.31 -7.07
CA ARG A 81 10.52 -14.96 -5.92
C ARG A 81 10.75 -13.92 -4.84
N VAL A 82 10.10 -14.08 -3.70
CA VAL A 82 10.25 -13.20 -2.54
C VAL A 82 10.87 -13.98 -1.40
N LYS A 83 12.08 -13.62 -1.04
CA LYS A 83 12.78 -14.16 0.12
C LYS A 83 12.35 -13.37 1.35
N LEU A 84 11.72 -14.03 2.31
CA LEU A 84 11.41 -13.47 3.61
C LEU A 84 12.46 -13.89 4.62
N ILE A 85 13.08 -12.92 5.29
CA ILE A 85 14.02 -13.12 6.40
C ILE A 85 13.35 -12.58 7.67
N ASN A 86 13.20 -13.41 8.69
CA ASN A 86 12.60 -12.99 9.94
C ASN A 86 13.66 -12.59 10.97
N ALA A 87 13.95 -11.28 11.05
CA ALA A 87 14.85 -10.68 12.05
C ALA A 87 14.09 -10.10 13.25
N SER A 88 12.85 -10.51 13.46
CA SER A 88 11.99 -10.10 14.57
C SER A 88 11.93 -11.16 15.69
N SER A 89 11.08 -10.94 16.68
CA SER A 89 10.86 -11.86 17.80
C SER A 89 9.61 -12.72 17.70
N HIS A 90 8.85 -12.61 16.60
CA HIS A 90 7.60 -13.32 16.37
C HIS A 90 7.65 -14.08 15.06
N ARG A 91 6.74 -15.03 14.87
CA ARG A 91 6.54 -15.70 13.58
C ARG A 91 5.92 -14.76 12.58
N HIS A 92 6.33 -14.85 11.33
CA HIS A 92 5.79 -14.03 10.26
C HIS A 92 5.64 -14.78 8.95
N THR A 93 4.76 -14.25 8.09
CA THR A 93 4.51 -14.78 6.74
C THR A 93 4.45 -13.62 5.74
N ILE A 94 4.35 -13.95 4.44
CA ILE A 94 3.80 -13.05 3.43
C ILE A 94 2.72 -13.82 2.67
N HIS A 95 1.46 -13.40 2.80
CA HIS A 95 0.34 -13.87 2.02
C HIS A 95 0.08 -12.91 0.86
N PHE A 96 0.24 -13.39 -0.38
CA PHE A 96 -0.01 -12.61 -1.60
C PHE A 96 -1.43 -12.89 -2.09
N HIS A 97 -2.30 -11.90 -2.12
CA HIS A 97 -3.70 -12.10 -2.47
C HIS A 97 -3.90 -12.57 -3.92
N GLY A 98 -4.46 -13.80 -4.06
CA GLY A 98 -5.05 -14.31 -5.30
C GLY A 98 -4.12 -14.85 -6.37
N ILE A 99 -2.80 -14.99 -6.13
CA ILE A 99 -1.82 -15.30 -7.20
C ILE A 99 -0.79 -16.37 -6.86
N HIS A 100 -1.00 -17.19 -5.86
CA HIS A 100 -0.06 -18.22 -5.43
C HIS A 100 -0.69 -19.62 -5.41
N SER A 101 0.14 -20.65 -5.35
CA SER A 101 -0.29 -22.01 -5.04
C SER A 101 -0.44 -22.24 -3.53
N SER A 102 -1.16 -23.28 -3.12
CA SER A 102 -1.40 -23.57 -1.70
C SER A 102 -0.13 -23.75 -0.86
N GLY A 103 0.98 -24.22 -1.46
CA GLY A 103 2.27 -24.34 -0.76
C GLY A 103 2.98 -22.99 -0.54
N MET A 104 2.51 -21.93 -1.20
CA MET A 104 3.04 -20.55 -1.12
C MET A 104 2.02 -19.58 -0.49
N ASP A 105 1.06 -20.11 0.27
CA ASP A 105 -0.07 -19.36 0.82
C ASP A 105 0.34 -18.30 1.85
N GLY A 106 1.48 -18.48 2.52
CA GLY A 106 1.92 -17.54 3.54
C GLY A 106 1.05 -17.59 4.80
N VAL A 107 0.65 -18.78 5.22
CA VAL A 107 -0.13 -19.04 6.42
C VAL A 107 0.61 -20.03 7.33
N PRO A 108 0.20 -20.19 8.59
CA PRO A 108 0.75 -21.25 9.46
C PRO A 108 0.75 -22.63 8.77
N GLY A 109 1.92 -23.24 8.66
CA GLY A 109 2.13 -24.52 7.97
C GLY A 109 2.41 -24.42 6.46
N ALA A 110 2.33 -23.25 5.85
CA ALA A 110 2.65 -23.02 4.44
C ALA A 110 3.37 -21.66 4.26
N GLY A 111 4.66 -21.60 4.61
CA GLY A 111 5.50 -20.41 4.44
C GLY A 111 5.64 -19.54 5.70
N GLU A 112 5.19 -20.00 6.88
CA GLU A 112 5.44 -19.30 8.13
C GLU A 112 6.92 -19.45 8.55
N VAL A 113 7.54 -18.35 8.98
CA VAL A 113 8.96 -18.22 9.26
C VAL A 113 9.18 -17.91 10.73
N GLU A 114 9.91 -18.79 11.42
CA GLU A 114 10.33 -18.58 12.82
C GLU A 114 11.36 -17.44 12.93
N PRO A 115 11.51 -16.83 14.12
CA PRO A 115 12.59 -15.88 14.37
C PRO A 115 13.97 -16.42 14.03
N GLY A 116 14.71 -15.74 13.15
CA GLY A 116 16.04 -16.11 12.69
C GLY A 116 16.06 -17.00 11.43
N ASP A 117 14.91 -17.46 10.97
CA ASP A 117 14.79 -18.29 9.77
C ASP A 117 14.41 -17.48 8.53
N GLU A 118 14.36 -18.16 7.36
CA GLU A 118 13.96 -17.58 6.08
C GLU A 118 13.10 -18.54 5.27
N PHE A 119 12.30 -17.97 4.35
CA PHE A 119 11.49 -18.73 3.39
C PHE A 119 11.46 -18.01 2.04
N VAL A 120 11.36 -18.74 0.94
CA VAL A 120 11.22 -18.16 -0.40
C VAL A 120 9.85 -18.51 -0.97
N TYR A 121 9.02 -17.50 -1.13
CA TYR A 121 7.77 -17.58 -1.90
C TYR A 121 8.12 -17.57 -3.39
N ASP A 122 7.55 -18.49 -4.17
CA ASP A 122 7.87 -18.66 -5.59
C ASP A 122 6.60 -18.98 -6.38
N PHE A 123 6.16 -18.05 -7.22
CA PHE A 123 4.91 -18.15 -7.98
C PHE A 123 4.98 -17.36 -9.30
N ILE A 124 3.97 -17.52 -10.14
CA ILE A 124 3.82 -16.75 -11.39
C ILE A 124 2.88 -15.58 -11.14
N ALA A 125 3.32 -14.38 -11.49
CA ALA A 125 2.51 -13.17 -11.41
C ALA A 125 1.37 -13.22 -12.43
N ALA A 126 0.18 -13.58 -12.01
CA ALA A 126 -1.05 -13.62 -12.84
C ALA A 126 -2.28 -13.77 -11.92
N PRO A 127 -3.41 -13.09 -12.25
CA PRO A 127 -3.59 -12.15 -13.35
C PRO A 127 -2.90 -10.80 -13.11
N PHE A 128 -2.82 -9.96 -14.14
CA PHE A 128 -2.43 -8.56 -13.95
C PHE A 128 -3.44 -7.81 -13.07
N GLY A 129 -3.01 -6.72 -12.45
CA GLY A 129 -3.87 -5.90 -11.58
C GLY A 129 -3.14 -5.25 -10.42
N THR A 130 -3.92 -4.58 -9.58
CA THR A 130 -3.50 -4.11 -8.28
C THR A 130 -3.70 -5.22 -7.28
N HIS A 131 -2.61 -5.82 -6.82
CA HIS A 131 -2.59 -6.81 -5.77
C HIS A 131 -1.97 -6.21 -4.52
N HIS A 132 -2.02 -6.97 -3.43
CA HIS A 132 -1.36 -6.63 -2.18
C HIS A 132 -0.89 -7.89 -1.48
N TYR A 133 -0.10 -7.70 -0.45
CA TYR A 133 0.37 -8.74 0.44
C TYR A 133 0.29 -8.28 1.89
N HIS A 134 0.17 -9.24 2.80
CA HIS A 134 0.23 -8.99 4.24
C HIS A 134 0.69 -10.23 5.01
N CYS A 135 1.08 -10.04 6.27
CA CYS A 135 1.36 -11.15 7.16
C CYS A 135 0.04 -11.86 7.54
N HIS A 136 0.05 -13.20 7.56
CA HIS A 136 -1.09 -14.02 7.93
C HIS A 136 -0.80 -14.95 9.13
N SER A 137 0.23 -14.66 9.93
CA SER A 137 0.49 -15.34 11.21
C SER A 137 -0.53 -14.92 12.26
N PHE A 138 -0.75 -15.77 13.27
CA PHE A 138 -1.68 -15.46 14.36
C PHE A 138 -1.00 -14.74 15.54
N PRO A 139 -1.70 -13.80 16.22
CA PRO A 139 -3.05 -13.28 15.95
C PRO A 139 -3.08 -12.35 14.72
N LEU A 140 -3.89 -12.66 13.72
CA LEU A 140 -3.90 -11.98 12.42
C LEU A 140 -4.08 -10.46 12.52
N THR A 141 -5.09 -10.03 13.30
CA THR A 141 -5.37 -8.61 13.57
C THR A 141 -4.12 -7.86 14.03
N GLN A 142 -3.35 -8.45 14.96
CA GLN A 142 -2.14 -7.82 15.48
C GLN A 142 -1.07 -7.64 14.38
N HIS A 143 -0.90 -8.61 13.48
CA HIS A 143 0.10 -8.57 12.43
C HIS A 143 -0.22 -7.52 11.36
N ILE A 144 -1.50 -7.40 10.96
CA ILE A 144 -1.94 -6.38 10.01
C ILE A 144 -1.89 -5.00 10.67
N HIS A 145 -2.51 -4.84 11.83
CA HIS A 145 -2.53 -3.57 12.57
C HIS A 145 -1.12 -3.00 12.79
N ARG A 146 -0.14 -3.86 13.07
CA ARG A 146 1.26 -3.45 13.29
C ARG A 146 1.99 -2.98 12.03
N GLY A 147 1.42 -3.14 10.82
CA GLY A 147 1.99 -2.58 9.59
C GLY A 147 2.60 -3.59 8.61
N LEU A 148 2.41 -4.90 8.82
CA LEU A 148 2.95 -5.94 7.93
C LEU A 148 2.08 -6.15 6.69
N TYR A 149 2.09 -5.18 5.79
CA TYR A 149 1.37 -5.19 4.50
C TYR A 149 2.05 -4.28 3.47
N GLY A 150 1.69 -4.46 2.20
CA GLY A 150 2.15 -3.60 1.12
C GLY A 150 1.49 -3.90 -0.22
N ALA A 151 1.87 -3.16 -1.25
CA ALA A 151 1.33 -3.27 -2.60
C ALA A 151 2.14 -4.24 -3.45
N PHE A 152 1.44 -4.96 -4.33
CA PHE A 152 2.04 -5.74 -5.39
C PHE A 152 1.32 -5.44 -6.71
N ILE A 153 1.99 -4.75 -7.61
CA ILE A 153 1.43 -4.36 -8.90
C ILE A 153 1.90 -5.34 -9.97
N VAL A 154 0.95 -5.88 -10.72
CA VAL A 154 1.23 -6.73 -11.87
C VAL A 154 0.74 -6.03 -13.13
N ASP A 155 1.67 -5.63 -13.98
CA ASP A 155 1.36 -4.96 -15.24
C ASP A 155 0.80 -5.95 -16.26
N PRO A 156 -0.22 -5.55 -17.06
CA PRO A 156 -0.65 -6.36 -18.19
C PRO A 156 0.43 -6.41 -19.28
N LYS A 157 0.59 -7.55 -19.94
CA LYS A 157 1.60 -7.74 -21.03
C LYS A 157 1.47 -6.73 -22.16
N GLN A 158 0.25 -6.33 -22.49
CA GLN A 158 -0.02 -5.33 -23.54
C GLN A 158 0.19 -3.89 -23.08
N GLY A 159 0.50 -3.67 -21.78
CA GLY A 159 0.61 -2.35 -21.19
C GLY A 159 -0.74 -1.67 -20.96
N ARG A 160 -0.67 -0.48 -20.39
CA ARG A 160 -1.76 0.50 -20.22
C ARG A 160 -1.30 1.82 -20.83
N PRO A 161 -2.20 2.78 -21.09
CA PRO A 161 -1.80 4.15 -21.44
C PRO A 161 -0.81 4.72 -20.42
N ASP A 162 0.13 5.54 -20.90
CA ASP A 162 1.09 6.21 -20.03
C ASP A 162 0.36 7.10 -19.02
N ALA A 163 0.75 7.02 -17.76
CA ALA A 163 0.19 7.78 -16.65
C ALA A 163 1.27 8.08 -15.61
N ASN A 164 1.06 9.11 -14.79
CA ASN A 164 1.78 9.21 -13.53
C ASN A 164 1.16 8.23 -12.55
N GLU A 165 1.95 7.31 -12.04
CA GLU A 165 1.47 6.24 -11.19
C GLU A 165 1.82 6.49 -9.72
N MET A 166 0.91 6.12 -8.83
CA MET A 166 1.10 6.25 -7.39
C MET A 166 0.42 5.11 -6.63
N VAL A 167 1.00 4.76 -5.49
CA VAL A 167 0.42 3.79 -4.53
C VAL A 167 -0.10 4.55 -3.32
N MET A 168 -1.35 4.31 -2.97
CA MET A 168 -2.02 4.88 -1.81
C MET A 168 -2.54 3.77 -0.92
N VAL A 169 -1.88 3.54 0.20
CA VAL A 169 -2.32 2.55 1.20
C VAL A 169 -2.99 3.29 2.36
N MET A 170 -4.27 2.99 2.58
CA MET A 170 -5.03 3.50 3.72
C MET A 170 -4.64 2.75 4.98
N ASN A 171 -4.30 3.49 6.02
CA ASN A 171 -3.85 2.98 7.30
C ASN A 171 -4.74 3.49 8.44
N GLY A 172 -4.88 2.67 9.48
CA GLY A 172 -5.37 3.08 10.80
C GLY A 172 -4.35 2.66 11.87
N PHE A 173 -4.18 3.46 12.90
CA PHE A 173 -3.27 3.17 14.00
C PHE A 173 -3.99 3.36 15.34
N ASP A 174 -4.26 2.24 16.00
CA ASP A 174 -4.66 2.18 17.41
C ASP A 174 -3.40 2.31 18.25
N THR A 175 -3.13 3.52 18.74
CA THR A 175 -1.87 3.87 19.40
C THR A 175 -1.90 3.55 20.89
N ASN A 176 -3.06 3.31 21.45
CA ASN A 176 -3.28 2.94 22.85
C ASN A 176 -3.65 1.46 23.05
N PHE A 177 -3.90 0.71 21.94
CA PHE A 177 -4.21 -0.72 21.90
C PHE A 177 -5.54 -1.09 22.57
N ASP A 178 -6.57 -0.23 22.43
CA ASP A 178 -7.92 -0.50 22.93
C ASP A 178 -8.88 -1.05 21.87
N GLY A 179 -8.47 -1.13 20.59
CA GLY A 179 -9.24 -1.66 19.48
C GLY A 179 -9.96 -0.59 18.67
N GLU A 180 -9.63 0.69 18.88
CA GLU A 180 -10.09 1.85 18.10
C GLU A 180 -8.88 2.62 17.57
N ASN A 181 -8.98 3.20 16.37
CA ASN A 181 -7.87 3.94 15.78
C ASN A 181 -7.88 5.42 16.19
N GLU A 182 -6.78 5.96 16.71
CA GLU A 182 -6.61 7.39 16.97
C GLU A 182 -6.01 8.15 15.77
N VAL A 183 -5.42 7.43 14.81
CA VAL A 183 -4.77 8.04 13.64
C VAL A 183 -5.17 7.31 12.38
N TYR A 184 -5.57 8.07 11.36
CA TYR A 184 -5.80 7.56 10.01
C TYR A 184 -4.89 8.27 9.02
N ALA A 185 -4.42 7.54 8.01
CA ALA A 185 -3.48 8.10 7.06
C ALA A 185 -3.55 7.43 5.67
N ILE A 186 -2.96 8.10 4.69
CA ILE A 186 -2.43 7.48 3.49
C ILE A 186 -0.92 7.36 3.66
N ASN A 187 -0.39 6.14 3.41
CA ASN A 187 1.05 5.87 3.48
C ASN A 187 1.66 6.30 4.82
N THR A 188 0.98 5.97 5.93
CA THR A 188 1.47 5.99 7.32
C THR A 188 1.34 7.29 8.08
N VAL A 189 1.59 8.45 7.49
CA VAL A 189 1.68 9.71 8.25
C VAL A 189 0.42 10.56 8.09
N ALA A 190 -0.25 10.83 9.21
CA ALA A 190 -1.44 11.68 9.25
C ALA A 190 -1.18 13.06 8.65
N PHE A 191 -2.10 13.54 7.81
CA PHE A 191 -2.04 14.85 7.15
C PHE A 191 -0.79 15.12 6.31
N HIS A 192 0.05 14.10 6.01
CA HIS A 192 1.30 14.31 5.29
C HIS A 192 1.05 15.08 3.99
N TYR A 193 0.14 14.62 3.14
CA TYR A 193 -0.15 15.25 1.85
C TYR A 193 -1.04 16.51 1.94
N VAL A 194 -1.44 16.94 3.13
CA VAL A 194 -1.96 18.29 3.38
C VAL A 194 -0.80 19.26 3.53
N ASN A 195 0.25 18.86 4.26
CA ASN A 195 1.42 19.67 4.52
C ASN A 195 2.38 19.69 3.32
N GLU A 196 2.45 18.58 2.59
CA GLU A 196 3.28 18.36 1.39
C GLU A 196 2.38 17.82 0.25
N PRO A 197 1.62 18.68 -0.44
CA PRO A 197 0.68 18.27 -1.47
C PRO A 197 1.34 17.48 -2.60
N ILE A 198 0.62 16.48 -3.13
CA ILE A 198 1.09 15.70 -4.27
C ILE A 198 1.07 16.59 -5.52
N GLU A 199 2.24 16.85 -6.09
CA GLU A 199 2.39 17.67 -7.29
C GLU A 199 2.00 16.85 -8.53
N ILE A 200 1.06 17.37 -9.33
CA ILE A 200 0.64 16.78 -10.59
C ILE A 200 0.46 17.87 -11.66
N SER A 201 0.58 17.50 -12.94
CA SER A 201 0.37 18.43 -14.04
C SER A 201 -1.06 18.36 -14.57
N SER A 202 -1.60 19.51 -14.98
CA SER A 202 -2.91 19.59 -15.61
C SER A 202 -2.95 18.80 -16.92
N ASN A 203 -4.10 18.19 -17.22
CA ASN A 203 -4.37 17.33 -18.38
C ASN A 203 -3.48 16.08 -18.48
N GLN A 204 -2.71 15.75 -17.44
CA GLN A 204 -1.92 14.53 -17.38
C GLN A 204 -2.69 13.43 -16.66
N LEU A 205 -2.75 12.24 -17.25
CA LEU A 205 -3.39 11.07 -16.64
C LEU A 205 -2.64 10.67 -15.37
N GLN A 206 -3.37 10.57 -14.28
CA GLN A 206 -2.93 10.03 -13.01
C GLN A 206 -3.52 8.63 -12.84
N ARG A 207 -2.74 7.69 -12.35
CA ARG A 207 -3.17 6.33 -12.00
C ARG A 207 -2.79 6.05 -10.56
N ALA A 208 -3.78 5.89 -9.69
CA ALA A 208 -3.55 5.54 -8.31
C ALA A 208 -3.98 4.10 -8.02
N HIS A 209 -3.08 3.32 -7.43
CA HIS A 209 -3.35 2.01 -6.85
C HIS A 209 -3.73 2.22 -5.39
N VAL A 210 -5.02 2.07 -5.09
CA VAL A 210 -5.58 2.35 -3.75
C VAL A 210 -5.85 1.03 -3.04
N ILE A 211 -5.36 0.89 -1.82
CA ILE A 211 -5.45 -0.35 -1.03
C ILE A 211 -5.88 0.01 0.38
N ASN A 212 -6.87 -0.70 0.93
CA ASN A 212 -7.34 -0.46 2.30
C ASN A 212 -6.78 -1.51 3.27
N PHE A 213 -5.92 -1.08 4.17
CA PHE A 213 -5.43 -1.84 5.34
C PHE A 213 -5.76 -1.17 6.67
N THR A 214 -6.87 -0.42 6.70
CA THR A 214 -7.39 0.11 7.96
C THR A 214 -7.95 -1.06 8.77
N GLU A 215 -7.29 -1.42 9.86
CA GLU A 215 -7.77 -2.45 10.80
C GLU A 215 -8.74 -1.79 11.80
N PHE A 216 -9.58 -2.57 12.46
CA PHE A 216 -10.63 -2.18 13.41
C PHE A 216 -11.85 -1.49 12.80
N ASP A 217 -11.75 -0.89 11.61
CA ASP A 217 -12.87 -0.28 10.90
C ASP A 217 -13.30 -1.13 9.71
N PRO A 218 -14.57 -1.51 9.59
CA PRO A 218 -15.03 -2.40 8.52
C PRO A 218 -14.98 -1.76 7.13
N LEU A 219 -15.02 -0.43 7.06
CA LEU A 219 -15.05 0.34 5.81
C LEU A 219 -14.17 1.58 5.89
N ASN A 220 -13.46 1.85 4.82
CA ASN A 220 -12.84 3.14 4.54
C ASN A 220 -13.39 3.67 3.21
N SER A 221 -12.98 4.85 2.76
CA SER A 221 -13.41 5.42 1.49
C SER A 221 -12.37 6.37 0.93
N ILE A 222 -12.51 6.69 -0.35
CA ILE A 222 -11.79 7.78 -1.00
C ILE A 222 -12.75 8.61 -1.84
N HIS A 223 -12.67 9.92 -1.71
CA HIS A 223 -13.40 10.92 -2.46
C HIS A 223 -12.45 11.97 -3.03
N LEU A 224 -12.61 12.30 -4.30
CA LEU A 224 -11.87 13.35 -5.00
C LEU A 224 -12.74 14.61 -5.14
N HIS A 225 -12.22 15.75 -4.70
CA HIS A 225 -12.88 17.03 -4.92
C HIS A 225 -12.75 17.52 -6.35
N ALA A 226 -13.83 18.11 -6.86
CA ALA A 226 -13.94 18.75 -8.19
C ALA A 226 -13.55 17.83 -9.37
N ASN A 227 -13.56 16.53 -9.18
CA ASN A 227 -13.23 15.58 -10.24
C ASN A 227 -13.96 14.27 -10.05
N PHE A 228 -14.06 13.52 -11.16
CA PHE A 228 -14.47 12.13 -11.21
C PHE A 228 -13.26 11.28 -11.64
N PHE A 229 -13.31 10.01 -11.34
CA PHE A 229 -12.30 9.04 -11.77
C PHE A 229 -12.95 7.80 -12.41
N HIS A 230 -12.21 7.18 -13.31
CA HIS A 230 -12.52 5.85 -13.78
C HIS A 230 -12.02 4.84 -12.75
N LEU A 231 -12.93 3.99 -12.27
CA LEU A 231 -12.64 2.93 -11.32
C LEU A 231 -12.42 1.61 -12.06
N TYR A 232 -11.33 0.93 -11.74
CA TYR A 232 -11.04 -0.45 -12.15
C TYR A 232 -10.97 -1.30 -10.89
N ARG A 233 -12.00 -2.11 -10.64
CA ARG A 233 -12.02 -3.00 -9.47
C ARG A 233 -10.91 -4.03 -9.58
N THR A 234 -10.09 -4.14 -8.53
CA THR A 234 -8.85 -4.93 -8.52
C THR A 234 -7.82 -4.60 -9.61
N GLY A 235 -8.12 -3.72 -10.55
CA GLY A 235 -7.24 -3.40 -11.68
C GLY A 235 -7.01 -4.54 -12.67
N THR A 236 -7.80 -5.64 -12.59
CA THR A 236 -7.65 -6.83 -13.44
C THR A 236 -8.37 -6.73 -14.79
N SER A 237 -8.97 -5.58 -15.09
CA SER A 237 -9.57 -5.23 -16.38
C SER A 237 -8.82 -4.06 -17.02
N LEU A 238 -8.86 -3.97 -18.35
CA LEU A 238 -8.39 -2.80 -19.10
C LEU A 238 -9.51 -1.78 -19.34
N GLU A 239 -10.76 -2.19 -19.13
CA GLU A 239 -11.92 -1.30 -19.19
C GLU A 239 -12.35 -0.93 -17.78
N PRO A 240 -12.73 0.32 -17.53
CA PRO A 240 -13.22 0.74 -16.23
C PRO A 240 -14.59 0.12 -15.91
N ASP A 241 -14.80 -0.16 -14.62
CA ASP A 241 -16.06 -0.69 -14.12
C ASP A 241 -17.08 0.43 -13.82
N GLU A 242 -16.59 1.61 -13.37
CA GLU A 242 -17.43 2.73 -12.97
C GLU A 242 -16.75 4.07 -13.31
N PHE A 243 -17.58 5.14 -13.39
CA PHE A 243 -17.12 6.51 -13.40
C PHE A 243 -17.80 7.24 -12.23
N THR A 244 -17.03 7.57 -11.20
CA THR A 244 -17.53 8.09 -9.93
C THR A 244 -16.54 9.06 -9.28
N ASP A 245 -16.94 9.74 -8.23
CA ASP A 245 -16.09 10.62 -7.43
C ASP A 245 -15.77 10.06 -6.03
N THR A 246 -16.49 9.00 -5.65
CA THR A 246 -16.39 8.41 -4.31
C THR A 246 -16.57 6.89 -4.38
N ILE A 247 -15.71 6.16 -3.67
CA ILE A 247 -15.85 4.71 -3.45
C ILE A 247 -15.68 4.37 -1.98
N SER A 248 -16.44 3.36 -1.53
CA SER A 248 -16.21 2.69 -0.25
C SER A 248 -15.41 1.42 -0.47
N MET A 249 -14.51 1.11 0.47
CA MET A 249 -13.61 -0.03 0.42
C MET A 249 -13.63 -0.78 1.75
N GLY A 250 -13.94 -2.08 1.70
CA GLY A 250 -13.78 -2.97 2.85
C GLY A 250 -12.30 -3.23 3.17
N GLN A 251 -12.04 -3.86 4.31
CA GLN A 251 -10.69 -4.29 4.67
C GLN A 251 -10.10 -5.20 3.58
N ALA A 252 -8.83 -4.99 3.24
CA ALA A 252 -8.10 -5.69 2.19
C ALA A 252 -8.68 -5.52 0.76
N GLU A 253 -9.66 -4.63 0.53
CA GLU A 253 -10.01 -4.24 -0.83
C GLU A 253 -8.91 -3.38 -1.46
N ARG A 254 -8.79 -3.51 -2.77
CA ARG A 254 -7.83 -2.76 -3.59
C ARG A 254 -8.45 -2.43 -4.94
N HIS A 255 -8.18 -1.23 -5.42
CA HIS A 255 -8.65 -0.74 -6.68
C HIS A 255 -7.57 0.04 -7.42
N MET A 256 -7.75 0.22 -8.71
CA MET A 256 -7.01 1.19 -9.50
C MET A 256 -7.99 2.29 -9.92
N ILE A 257 -7.60 3.55 -9.78
CA ILE A 257 -8.38 4.69 -10.24
C ILE A 257 -7.57 5.52 -11.22
N GLU A 258 -8.22 6.04 -12.26
CA GLU A 258 -7.60 6.93 -13.25
C GLU A 258 -8.37 8.24 -13.35
N PHE A 259 -7.65 9.35 -13.30
CA PHE A 259 -8.22 10.70 -13.37
C PHE A 259 -7.22 11.72 -13.95
N ALA A 260 -7.74 12.88 -14.37
CA ALA A 260 -6.91 14.03 -14.73
C ALA A 260 -7.64 15.32 -14.32
N TYR A 261 -6.91 16.24 -13.72
CA TYR A 261 -7.42 17.61 -13.51
C TYR A 261 -7.13 18.49 -14.74
N LYS A 262 -8.08 19.34 -15.10
CA LYS A 262 -7.96 20.22 -16.28
C LYS A 262 -7.34 21.57 -15.92
N GLU A 263 -7.69 22.08 -14.74
CA GLU A 263 -7.33 23.42 -14.30
C GLU A 263 -6.29 23.37 -13.18
N PRO A 264 -5.32 24.28 -13.17
CA PRO A 264 -4.40 24.45 -12.03
C PRO A 264 -5.15 24.80 -10.73
N GLY A 265 -4.60 24.36 -9.59
CA GLY A 265 -5.18 24.63 -8.28
C GLY A 265 -4.82 23.60 -7.23
N GLU A 266 -5.32 23.80 -6.01
CA GLU A 266 -5.21 22.80 -4.95
C GLU A 266 -6.57 22.12 -4.75
N PHE A 267 -6.57 20.78 -4.83
CA PHE A 267 -7.77 19.96 -4.73
C PHE A 267 -7.62 18.94 -3.61
N MET A 268 -8.57 18.89 -2.71
CA MET A 268 -8.58 17.88 -1.64
C MET A 268 -8.98 16.51 -2.18
N PHE A 269 -8.48 15.47 -1.52
CA PHE A 269 -9.03 14.14 -1.56
C PHE A 269 -8.90 13.51 -0.16
N HIS A 270 -9.88 12.70 0.23
CA HIS A 270 -9.98 12.23 1.61
C HIS A 270 -10.95 11.05 1.76
N ALA A 271 -10.94 10.42 2.93
CA ALA A 271 -12.04 9.55 3.35
C ALA A 271 -13.36 10.34 3.45
N HIS A 272 -14.51 9.68 3.29
CA HIS A 272 -15.81 10.33 3.51
C HIS A 272 -16.41 10.04 4.90
N GLN A 273 -15.71 9.24 5.70
CA GLN A 273 -15.92 9.15 7.14
C GLN A 273 -15.30 10.39 7.80
N THR A 274 -16.13 11.24 8.42
CA THR A 274 -15.69 12.55 8.95
C THR A 274 -14.64 12.40 10.05
N GLU A 275 -14.75 11.37 10.87
CA GLU A 275 -13.77 11.03 11.89
C GLU A 275 -12.38 10.79 11.28
N PHE A 276 -12.31 10.00 10.19
CA PHE A 276 -11.03 9.69 9.54
C PHE A 276 -10.35 10.94 8.96
N ILE A 277 -11.17 11.90 8.43
CA ILE A 277 -10.68 13.19 7.97
C ILE A 277 -10.05 13.97 9.13
N GLU A 278 -10.76 14.04 10.26
CA GLU A 278 -10.33 14.81 11.44
C GLU A 278 -9.10 14.22 12.10
N LEU A 279 -8.91 12.90 12.01
CA LEU A 279 -7.80 12.14 12.59
C LEU A 279 -6.65 11.87 11.60
N GLY A 280 -6.67 12.45 10.39
CA GLY A 280 -5.48 12.43 9.53
C GLY A 280 -5.62 11.98 8.09
N TRP A 281 -6.72 11.28 7.73
CA TRP A 281 -6.95 10.82 6.37
C TRP A 281 -7.55 11.96 5.50
N MET A 282 -6.77 12.99 5.30
CA MET A 282 -7.01 14.09 4.37
C MET A 282 -5.72 14.41 3.61
N SER A 283 -5.84 14.74 2.33
CA SER A 283 -4.71 14.96 1.43
C SER A 283 -5.05 16.03 0.38
N ARG A 284 -4.05 16.49 -0.38
CA ARG A 284 -4.23 17.45 -1.48
C ARG A 284 -3.39 17.07 -2.68
N PHE A 285 -3.96 17.32 -3.86
CA PHE A 285 -3.19 17.48 -5.09
C PHE A 285 -2.93 18.97 -5.31
N ARG A 286 -1.70 19.30 -5.72
CA ARG A 286 -1.38 20.61 -6.29
C ARG A 286 -1.18 20.42 -7.79
N VAL A 287 -2.10 20.98 -8.57
CA VAL A 287 -2.13 20.90 -10.04
C VAL A 287 -1.47 22.14 -10.62
N THR A 288 -0.46 21.94 -11.48
CA THR A 288 0.28 23.01 -12.17
C THR A 288 0.10 22.96 -13.69
#